data_711d9a1f5fe0b95640937ed0338845af
#
_entry.id   711d9a1f5fe0b95640937ed0338845af
#
_cell.length_a   1.000
_cell.length_b   1.000
_cell.length_c   1.000
_cell.angle_alpha   90.00
_cell.angle_beta   90.00
_cell.angle_gamma   90.00
#
_symmetry.space_group_name_H-M   'P 1'
#
loop_
_entity.id
_entity.type
_entity.pdbx_description
1 polymer ?
#
loop_
_entity_poly.entity_id
_entity_poly.type
_entity_poly.pdbx_seq_one_letter_code
_entity_poly.pdbx_strand_id
1 'polypeptide(L)' 'MMRKTDYEWDLILRAAEKLGVSRHARTKWKNREMVPHRWRPQIIEATRGVVNWDHFTALDEAARTAA' A
#
# COMPACT_ATOMS: atom_id res chain seq x y z
N MET A 1 -8.86 -15.02 -10.52
CA MET A 1 -9.66 -13.95 -9.88
C MET A 1 -8.79 -13.18 -8.88
N MET A 2 -8.71 -11.88 -9.02
CA MET A 2 -7.91 -11.04 -8.09
C MET A 2 -8.58 -10.96 -6.72
N ARG A 3 -7.78 -11.14 -5.68
CA ARG A 3 -8.27 -10.89 -4.33
C ARG A 3 -8.40 -9.38 -4.11
N LYS A 4 -9.24 -8.98 -3.16
CA LYS A 4 -9.42 -7.57 -2.80
C LYS A 4 -8.09 -6.89 -2.46
N THR A 5 -7.21 -7.59 -1.74
CA THR A 5 -5.90 -7.08 -1.38
C THR A 5 -5.00 -6.84 -2.59
N ASP A 6 -5.10 -7.65 -3.64
CA ASP A 6 -4.31 -7.46 -4.85
C ASP A 6 -4.71 -6.16 -5.57
N TYR A 7 -6.00 -5.86 -5.62
CA TYR A 7 -6.51 -4.63 -6.20
C TYR A 7 -6.01 -3.40 -5.42
N GLU A 8 -6.05 -3.47 -4.11
CA GLU A 8 -5.57 -2.38 -3.25
C GLU A 8 -4.07 -2.15 -3.45
N TRP A 9 -3.28 -3.21 -3.56
CA TRP A 9 -1.84 -3.09 -3.82
C TRP A 9 -1.55 -2.48 -5.19
N ASP A 10 -2.33 -2.81 -6.21
CA ASP A 10 -2.17 -2.21 -7.52
C ASP A 10 -2.34 -0.68 -7.45
N LEU A 11 -3.37 -0.21 -6.76
CA LEU A 11 -3.61 1.22 -6.55
C LEU A 11 -2.46 1.87 -5.76
N ILE A 12 -2.01 1.23 -4.69
CA ILE A 12 -0.91 1.73 -3.85
C ILE A 12 0.36 1.89 -4.68
N LEU A 13 0.72 0.87 -5.44
CA LEU A 13 1.94 0.89 -6.23
C LEU A 13 1.90 1.92 -7.36
N ARG A 14 0.75 2.12 -7.99
CA ARG A 14 0.58 3.17 -9.01
C ARG A 14 0.71 4.56 -8.41
N ALA A 15 0.11 4.78 -7.26
CA ALA A 15 0.23 6.06 -6.55
C ALA A 15 1.68 6.31 -6.14
N ALA A 16 2.38 5.30 -5.63
CA ALA A 16 3.78 5.39 -5.26
C ALA A 16 4.66 5.77 -6.45
N GLU A 17 4.39 5.20 -7.61
CA GLU A 17 5.12 5.55 -8.84
C GLU A 17 4.95 7.01 -9.18
N LYS A 18 3.73 7.54 -9.10
CA LYS A 18 3.45 8.95 -9.35
C LYS A 18 4.15 9.87 -8.36
N LEU A 19 4.33 9.41 -7.13
CA LEU A 19 5.01 10.16 -6.06
C LEU A 19 6.54 10.09 -6.15
N GLY A 20 7.08 9.34 -7.11
CA GLY A 20 8.52 9.24 -7.31
C GLY A 20 9.19 8.13 -6.49
N VAL A 21 8.43 7.22 -5.92
CA VAL A 21 9.00 6.07 -5.20
C VAL A 21 9.64 5.11 -6.21
N SER A 22 10.88 4.69 -5.95
CA SER A 22 11.60 3.82 -6.86
C SER A 22 10.92 2.44 -7.00
N ARG A 23 11.18 1.79 -8.14
CA ARG A 23 10.67 0.43 -8.37
C ARG A 23 11.14 -0.54 -7.28
N HIS A 24 12.40 -0.41 -6.86
CA HIS A 24 12.97 -1.26 -5.81
C HIS A 24 12.21 -1.10 -4.49
N ALA A 25 11.93 0.13 -4.09
CA ALA A 25 11.18 0.41 -2.87
C ALA A 25 9.74 -0.13 -2.98
N ARG A 26 9.08 0.08 -4.12
CA ARG A 26 7.73 -0.42 -4.35
C ARG A 26 7.67 -1.94 -4.25
N THR A 27 8.66 -2.63 -4.81
CA THR A 27 8.75 -4.09 -4.72
C THR A 27 8.91 -4.55 -3.27
N LYS A 28 9.75 -3.86 -2.51
CA LYS A 28 9.93 -4.17 -1.07
C LYS A 28 8.62 -4.00 -0.30
N TRP A 29 7.88 -2.92 -0.56
CA TRP A 29 6.60 -2.69 0.09
C TRP A 29 5.63 -3.84 -0.17
N LYS A 30 5.53 -4.27 -1.42
CA LYS A 30 4.64 -5.37 -1.81
C LYS A 30 5.05 -6.69 -1.15
N ASN A 31 6.35 -7.00 -1.16
CA ASN A 31 6.87 -8.24 -0.58
C ASN A 31 6.66 -8.30 0.94
N ARG A 32 6.79 -7.17 1.63
CA ARG A 32 6.58 -7.08 3.07
C ARG A 32 5.12 -6.83 3.43
N GLU A 33 4.29 -6.53 2.44
CA GLU A 33 2.88 -6.15 2.62
C GLU A 33 2.74 -4.98 3.60
N MET A 34 3.64 -4.00 3.48
CA MET A 34 3.66 -2.84 4.36
C MET A 34 4.12 -1.59 3.61
N VAL A 35 3.40 -0.48 3.82
CA VAL A 35 3.79 0.83 3.33
C VAL A 35 4.36 1.62 4.51
N PRO A 36 5.55 2.24 4.38
CA PRO A 36 6.09 3.07 5.45
C PRO A 36 5.12 4.18 5.87
N HIS A 37 5.05 4.45 7.17
CA HIS A 37 4.09 5.41 7.72
C HIS A 37 4.18 6.78 7.06
N ARG A 38 5.39 7.25 6.76
CA ARG A 38 5.59 8.57 6.15
C ARG A 38 4.97 8.70 4.77
N TRP A 39 4.80 7.58 4.04
CA TRP A 39 4.23 7.58 2.70
C TRP A 39 2.71 7.40 2.70
N ARG A 40 2.14 6.92 3.80
CA ARG A 40 0.70 6.60 3.88
C ARG A 40 -0.19 7.81 3.59
N PRO A 41 0.01 8.99 4.22
CA PRO A 41 -0.82 10.16 3.90
C PRO A 41 -0.73 10.55 2.43
N GLN A 42 0.45 10.46 1.85
CA GLN A 42 0.66 10.80 0.44
C GLN A 42 -0.05 9.82 -0.49
N ILE A 43 -0.04 8.53 -0.17
CA ILE A 43 -0.76 7.52 -0.94
C ILE A 43 -2.27 7.75 -0.86
N ILE A 44 -2.79 8.06 0.32
CA ILE A 44 -4.21 8.36 0.53
C ILE A 44 -4.62 9.55 -0.34
N GLU A 45 -3.84 10.62 -0.32
CA GLU A 45 -4.11 11.80 -1.12
C GLU A 45 -4.01 11.50 -2.61
N ALA A 46 -3.00 10.78 -3.04
CA ALA A 46 -2.79 10.43 -4.44
C ALA A 46 -3.89 9.54 -4.99
N THR A 47 -4.51 8.71 -4.17
CA THR A 47 -5.63 7.84 -4.57
C THR A 47 -6.98 8.48 -4.30
N ARG A 48 -7.00 9.74 -3.84
CA ARG A 48 -8.22 10.48 -3.50
C ARG A 48 -9.11 9.74 -2.50
N GLY A 49 -8.49 9.08 -1.53
CA GLY A 49 -9.18 8.36 -0.47
C GLY A 49 -9.72 6.99 -0.85
N VAL A 50 -9.49 6.52 -2.07
CA VAL A 50 -9.86 5.15 -2.46
C VAL A 50 -9.09 4.16 -1.58
N VAL A 51 -7.80 4.41 -1.37
CA VAL A 51 -7.01 3.75 -0.33
C VAL A 51 -6.97 4.70 0.86
N ASN A 52 -7.34 4.25 2.04
CA ASN A 52 -7.43 5.08 3.24
C ASN A 52 -6.74 4.40 4.43
N TRP A 53 -6.80 5.04 5.60
CA TRP A 53 -6.16 4.52 6.81
C TRP A 53 -6.66 3.13 7.21
N ASP A 54 -7.93 2.82 6.95
CA ASP A 54 -8.48 1.50 7.26
C ASP A 54 -7.80 0.40 6.46
N HIS A 55 -7.43 0.68 5.21
CA HIS A 55 -6.69 -0.27 4.38
C HIS A 55 -5.33 -0.57 4.97
N PHE A 56 -4.60 0.46 5.42
CA PHE A 56 -3.29 0.27 6.03
C PHE A 56 -3.39 -0.45 7.37
N THR A 57 -4.40 -0.15 8.16
CA THR A 57 -4.65 -0.84 9.42
C THR A 57 -4.91 -2.32 9.17
N ALA A 58 -5.72 -2.64 8.16
CA ALA A 58 -6.02 -4.03 7.80
C ALA A 58 -4.76 -4.78 7.35
N LEU A 59 -3.89 -4.13 6.58
CA LEU A 59 -2.61 -4.73 6.17
C LEU A 59 -1.71 -5.01 7.38
N ASP A 60 -1.62 -4.06 8.31
CA ASP A 60 -0.81 -4.23 9.52
C ASP A 60 -1.33 -5.37 10.39
N GLU A 61 -2.65 -5.48 10.53
CA GLU A 61 -3.28 -6.56 11.29
C GLU A 61 -3.04 -7.93 10.63
N ALA A 62 -3.15 -7.99 9.31
CA ALA A 62 -2.89 -9.22 8.57
C ALA A 62 -1.44 -9.67 8.73
N ALA A 63 -0.48 -8.74 8.68
CA ALA A 63 0.93 -9.03 8.89
C ALA A 63 1.20 -9.54 10.31
N ARG A 64 0.55 -8.95 11.30
CA ARG A 64 0.67 -9.37 12.70
C ARG A 64 0.11 -10.79 12.91
N THR A 65 -1.02 -11.07 12.30
CA THR A 65 -1.69 -12.38 12.42
C THR A 65 -0.90 -13.46 11.70
N ALA A 66 -0.22 -13.12 10.61
CA ALA A 66 0.57 -14.07 9.82
C ALA A 66 1.93 -14.41 10.46
N ALA A 67 2.36 -13.63 11.41
CA ALA A 67 3.67 -13.81 12.05
C ALA A 67 3.73 -15.04 12.95
#